data_51ed01f10f2a643c4979ef9921f4b465
#
_entry.id   51ed01f10f2a643c4979ef9921f4b465
#
_cell.length_a   1.000
_cell.length_b   1.000
_cell.length_c   1.000
_cell.angle_alpha   90.00
_cell.angle_beta   90.00
_cell.angle_gamma   90.00
#
_symmetry.space_group_name_H-M   'P 1'
#
loop_
_entity.id
_entity.type
_entity.pdbx_description
1 polymer ?
#
loop_
_entity_poly.entity_id
_entity_poly.type
_entity_poly.pdbx_seq_one_letter_code
_entity_poly.pdbx_strand_id
1 'polypeptide(L)'
;MKKSKKFLCLLLALVMAGSLLLLPAAAANTQQSGAERYPTVYVHGLMGWGARDQIYAVTPYWGLTSDLMPYLTSKGYESYAASVGPLSSAWDRACELYAQLTGTTVDYGAAHAAEYGHARYGVTYDKPLFEGWSADKKINLVGHSFGGATIRLFLDILADGSAQEQAAAKADGTEVSPFFQGGKADWVYSLTTLAAPHNGTTFLECCGDMTQFAAEVSTTMAKLLGISDFKGVYDFQLEQFGFYRKDGETVLEALDRVLHSDFLSHNDNVFRDLTIDRALELNDDIEIQPNVYYFSYAGDKTRQSALTGERTSAADMTPLFVPFANQMCSYYNQTTAGGFQIDKSWAPNDGLVNTVSALYPTNSAGKCLTKSGQTGYIQRDGYSNVSYQPGVWNVMPVRHYDHGNFIAGMPVPNLSSQSTTALRQFYLSLIGNLSHVASAPTTPDQPAGLPFTDVAESRWSYSYIKEMYDAGVINGMTATTFAPAANVTRAQFVTMIARLADADVSGYASGPFADVPAGSWYAPYVNWAAANGIVNGTSATTFDPNTTISRQDMAVMLYNYTQHFGVQLDQKTVTAFTDEGSVAAYALPAVQALHRAGVINGMPDGSFQPYATATREQACIVLCAL
;
A
#
# COMPACT_ATOMS: atom_id res chain seq x y z
N MET A 1 13.20 -37.63 49.68
CA MET A 1 13.42 -36.47 48.78
C MET A 1 12.72 -36.55 47.40
N LYS A 2 12.15 -37.69 46.94
CA LYS A 2 11.46 -37.79 45.63
C LYS A 2 9.94 -37.50 45.68
N LYS A 3 9.30 -37.45 46.85
CA LYS A 3 7.86 -37.14 46.98
C LYS A 3 7.54 -35.65 47.09
N SER A 4 8.49 -34.80 47.50
CA SER A 4 8.26 -33.35 47.63
C SER A 4 8.31 -32.58 46.29
N LYS A 5 9.07 -33.08 45.30
CA LYS A 5 9.17 -32.46 43.96
C LYS A 5 7.92 -32.66 43.11
N LYS A 6 7.19 -33.80 43.29
CA LYS A 6 5.93 -34.03 42.57
C LYS A 6 4.77 -33.21 43.14
N PHE A 7 4.81 -32.88 44.43
CA PHE A 7 3.79 -32.03 45.05
C PHE A 7 3.97 -30.55 44.67
N LEU A 8 5.21 -30.11 44.49
CA LEU A 8 5.53 -28.73 44.07
C LEU A 8 5.18 -28.49 42.60
N CYS A 9 5.37 -29.48 41.71
CA CYS A 9 4.96 -29.40 40.31
C CYS A 9 3.44 -29.41 40.14
N LEU A 10 2.71 -30.15 41.01
CA LEU A 10 1.25 -30.17 40.97
C LEU A 10 0.65 -28.86 41.51
N LEU A 11 1.28 -28.22 42.50
CA LEU A 11 0.86 -26.93 43.04
C LEU A 11 1.12 -25.78 42.05
N LEU A 12 2.23 -25.81 41.30
CA LEU A 12 2.51 -24.84 40.24
C LEU A 12 1.57 -24.99 39.01
N ALA A 13 1.19 -26.23 38.68
CA ALA A 13 0.22 -26.47 37.62
C ALA A 13 -1.20 -26.03 38.00
N LEU A 14 -1.59 -26.16 39.28
CA LEU A 14 -2.88 -25.67 39.78
C LEU A 14 -2.91 -24.13 39.93
N VAL A 15 -1.81 -23.49 40.23
CA VAL A 15 -1.71 -22.02 40.27
C VAL A 15 -1.74 -21.42 38.86
N MET A 16 -1.17 -22.10 37.83
CA MET A 16 -1.28 -21.65 36.45
C MET A 16 -2.66 -21.97 35.82
N ALA A 17 -3.38 -22.99 36.29
CA ALA A 17 -4.74 -23.25 35.85
C ALA A 17 -5.80 -22.36 36.53
N GLY A 18 -5.50 -21.81 37.71
CA GLY A 18 -6.37 -20.91 38.46
C GLY A 18 -6.27 -19.43 38.05
N SER A 19 -5.21 -19.04 37.34
CA SER A 19 -5.02 -17.66 36.84
C SER A 19 -5.60 -17.42 35.43
N LEU A 20 -6.26 -18.42 34.81
CA LEU A 20 -6.93 -18.34 33.52
C LEU A 20 -8.45 -18.11 33.64
N LEU A 21 -8.97 -17.92 34.83
CA LEU A 21 -10.38 -17.57 35.04
C LEU A 21 -10.44 -16.36 36.00
N LEU A 22 -10.51 -15.18 35.43
CA LEU A 22 -10.95 -13.87 35.95
C LEU A 22 -10.00 -12.73 35.52
N LEU A 23 -9.83 -12.59 34.20
CA LEU A 23 -9.69 -11.25 33.66
C LEU A 23 -11.14 -10.84 33.32
N PRO A 24 -11.68 -9.76 33.89
CA PRO A 24 -12.83 -9.14 33.30
C PRO A 24 -12.38 -8.77 31.89
N ALA A 25 -13.10 -9.27 30.87
CA ALA A 25 -13.06 -8.68 29.57
C ALA A 25 -13.32 -7.20 29.82
N ALA A 26 -12.31 -6.37 29.73
CA ALA A 26 -12.49 -4.97 29.51
C ALA A 26 -13.34 -4.94 28.25
N ALA A 27 -14.63 -4.67 28.43
CA ALA A 27 -15.52 -4.35 27.34
C ALA A 27 -14.80 -3.20 26.62
N ALA A 28 -14.17 -3.51 25.50
CA ALA A 28 -13.83 -2.50 24.56
C ALA A 28 -15.11 -1.72 24.35
N ASN A 29 -15.10 -0.46 24.71
CA ASN A 29 -16.18 0.45 24.47
C ASN A 29 -16.29 0.63 22.96
N THR A 30 -16.89 -0.36 22.30
CA THR A 30 -17.31 -0.31 20.90
C THR A 30 -18.65 0.43 20.85
N GLN A 31 -18.63 1.71 21.19
CA GLN A 31 -19.56 2.67 20.65
C GLN A 31 -18.79 3.54 19.67
N GLN A 32 -18.45 2.94 18.54
CA GLN A 32 -18.18 3.67 17.34
C GLN A 32 -19.25 3.25 16.34
N SER A 33 -20.13 4.22 16.07
CA SER A 33 -21.23 4.13 15.14
C SER A 33 -20.81 3.50 13.79
N GLY A 34 -21.33 2.36 13.48
CA GLY A 34 -21.93 1.87 12.24
C GLY A 34 -21.23 2.05 10.89
N ALA A 35 -19.92 2.13 10.78
CA ALA A 35 -19.26 1.87 9.51
C ALA A 35 -18.91 0.38 9.47
N GLU A 36 -19.60 -0.40 8.65
CA GLU A 36 -19.24 -1.79 8.39
C GLU A 36 -17.86 -1.82 7.76
N ARG A 37 -16.89 -2.43 8.45
CA ARG A 37 -15.54 -2.64 7.93
C ARG A 37 -15.54 -3.96 7.19
N TYR A 38 -15.49 -3.90 5.87
CA TYR A 38 -15.40 -5.11 5.05
C TYR A 38 -13.97 -5.67 5.07
N PRO A 39 -13.79 -7.01 5.09
CA PRO A 39 -12.49 -7.64 4.91
C PRO A 39 -11.82 -7.18 3.63
N THR A 40 -10.49 -7.07 3.65
CA THR A 40 -9.70 -6.68 2.48
C THR A 40 -8.87 -7.86 1.99
N VAL A 41 -8.98 -8.17 0.71
CA VAL A 41 -8.24 -9.23 0.02
C VAL A 41 -7.20 -8.60 -0.90
N TYR A 42 -5.95 -8.95 -0.66
CA TYR A 42 -4.78 -8.44 -1.37
C TYR A 42 -4.30 -9.44 -2.41
N VAL A 43 -4.16 -9.00 -3.66
CA VAL A 43 -3.74 -9.83 -4.79
C VAL A 43 -2.41 -9.32 -5.34
N HIS A 44 -1.38 -10.17 -5.26
CA HIS A 44 -0.01 -9.86 -5.68
C HIS A 44 0.15 -9.74 -7.19
N GLY A 45 1.28 -9.17 -7.63
CA GLY A 45 1.66 -9.04 -9.05
C GLY A 45 2.43 -10.23 -9.61
N LEU A 46 3.11 -9.98 -10.74
CA LEU A 46 4.03 -10.92 -11.39
C LEU A 46 5.08 -11.44 -10.39
N MET A 47 5.35 -12.74 -10.42
CA MET A 47 6.30 -13.43 -9.52
C MET A 47 5.98 -13.29 -8.02
N GLY A 48 4.77 -12.81 -7.67
CA GLY A 48 4.35 -12.69 -6.28
C GLY A 48 3.82 -13.99 -5.69
N TRP A 49 3.37 -13.93 -4.43
CA TRP A 49 2.79 -15.07 -3.69
C TRP A 49 1.85 -14.57 -2.58
N GLY A 50 0.99 -15.45 -2.11
CA GLY A 50 0.05 -15.18 -1.03
C GLY A 50 0.28 -16.03 0.21
N ALA A 51 -0.64 -15.93 1.16
CA ALA A 51 -0.51 -16.56 2.49
C ALA A 51 -0.56 -18.11 2.47
N ARG A 52 -1.03 -18.72 1.38
CA ARG A 52 -1.06 -20.19 1.23
C ARG A 52 0.22 -20.77 0.65
N ASP A 53 1.09 -19.92 0.09
CA ASP A 53 2.35 -20.34 -0.49
C ASP A 53 3.40 -20.57 0.60
N GLN A 54 4.19 -21.65 0.48
CA GLN A 54 5.18 -22.01 1.50
C GLN A 54 6.22 -20.91 1.73
N ILE A 55 6.54 -20.16 0.69
CA ILE A 55 7.48 -19.03 0.76
C ILE A 55 6.98 -17.91 1.67
N TYR A 56 5.67 -17.76 1.86
CA TYR A 56 5.10 -16.73 2.71
C TYR A 56 5.60 -16.80 4.16
N ALA A 57 5.85 -18.02 4.67
CA ALA A 57 6.40 -18.22 6.00
C ALA A 57 7.85 -17.72 6.14
N VAL A 58 8.57 -17.57 5.03
CA VAL A 58 9.97 -17.10 4.99
C VAL A 58 10.00 -15.60 4.76
N THR A 59 9.21 -15.11 3.81
CA THR A 59 9.08 -13.70 3.48
C THR A 59 7.67 -13.45 2.94
N PRO A 60 6.85 -12.61 3.58
CA PRO A 60 5.55 -12.21 3.05
C PRO A 60 5.74 -11.29 1.85
N TYR A 61 4.91 -11.42 0.81
CA TYR A 61 4.93 -10.49 -0.32
C TYR A 61 4.60 -9.05 0.12
N TRP A 62 3.59 -8.92 0.98
CA TRP A 62 3.12 -7.65 1.51
C TRP A 62 3.90 -7.28 2.77
N GLY A 63 4.87 -6.39 2.61
CA GLY A 63 5.74 -5.92 3.68
C GLY A 63 7.14 -6.53 3.68
N LEU A 64 7.41 -7.59 2.94
CA LEU A 64 8.66 -8.37 2.80
C LEU A 64 9.36 -8.72 4.13
N THR A 65 9.80 -7.74 4.90
CA THR A 65 10.47 -7.94 6.19
C THR A 65 9.54 -7.92 7.39
N SER A 66 8.29 -7.51 7.18
CA SER A 66 7.29 -7.37 8.24
C SER A 66 5.91 -7.60 7.65
N ASP A 67 5.32 -8.75 7.97
CA ASP A 67 4.00 -9.12 7.44
C ASP A 67 2.95 -8.03 7.72
N LEU A 68 2.44 -7.45 6.64
CA LEU A 68 1.48 -6.36 6.69
C LEU A 68 0.08 -6.84 7.10
N MET A 69 -0.30 -8.07 6.75
CA MET A 69 -1.65 -8.59 6.99
C MET A 69 -1.98 -8.69 8.48
N PRO A 70 -1.16 -9.33 9.34
CA PRO A 70 -1.39 -9.33 10.78
C PRO A 70 -1.35 -7.93 11.40
N TYR A 71 -0.48 -7.05 10.88
CA TYR A 71 -0.41 -5.66 11.36
C TYR A 71 -1.74 -4.93 11.13
N LEU A 72 -2.28 -4.96 9.91
CA LEU A 72 -3.55 -4.31 9.58
C LEU A 72 -4.72 -4.91 10.35
N THR A 73 -4.75 -6.24 10.48
CA THR A 73 -5.76 -6.95 11.28
C THR A 73 -5.70 -6.52 12.75
N SER A 74 -4.50 -6.34 13.32
CA SER A 74 -4.33 -5.83 14.69
C SER A 74 -4.85 -4.39 14.90
N LYS A 75 -4.93 -3.61 13.81
CA LYS A 75 -5.52 -2.26 13.80
C LYS A 75 -7.04 -2.29 13.53
N GLY A 76 -7.65 -3.46 13.48
CA GLY A 76 -9.09 -3.67 13.26
C GLY A 76 -9.52 -3.72 11.79
N TYR A 77 -8.57 -3.93 10.87
CA TYR A 77 -8.81 -4.10 9.44
C TYR A 77 -8.48 -5.54 9.03
N GLU A 78 -9.50 -6.39 9.00
CA GLU A 78 -9.38 -7.79 8.60
C GLU A 78 -8.77 -7.89 7.20
N SER A 79 -7.58 -8.50 7.06
CA SER A 79 -6.75 -8.45 5.86
C SER A 79 -6.20 -9.83 5.49
N TYR A 80 -6.31 -10.20 4.20
CA TYR A 80 -5.93 -11.50 3.66
C TYR A 80 -5.10 -11.36 2.39
N ALA A 81 -4.00 -12.08 2.29
CA ALA A 81 -3.18 -12.18 1.08
C ALA A 81 -3.57 -13.44 0.28
N ALA A 82 -4.20 -13.26 -0.88
CA ALA A 82 -4.54 -14.34 -1.77
C ALA A 82 -3.32 -14.88 -2.51
N SER A 83 -3.30 -16.20 -2.76
CA SER A 83 -2.27 -16.90 -3.54
C SER A 83 -2.83 -17.22 -4.92
N VAL A 84 -2.28 -16.64 -5.98
CA VAL A 84 -2.70 -16.90 -7.36
C VAL A 84 -1.47 -17.15 -8.22
N GLY A 85 -1.62 -17.78 -9.38
CA GLY A 85 -0.51 -18.16 -10.24
C GLY A 85 0.41 -16.97 -10.59
N PRO A 86 1.71 -17.02 -10.23
CA PRO A 86 2.63 -15.89 -10.43
C PRO A 86 2.88 -15.54 -11.90
N LEU A 87 2.69 -16.51 -12.82
CA LEU A 87 2.89 -16.38 -14.26
C LEU A 87 1.61 -16.60 -15.07
N SER A 88 0.51 -17.01 -14.44
CA SER A 88 -0.78 -17.26 -15.08
C SER A 88 -1.39 -15.97 -15.64
N SER A 89 -2.31 -16.10 -16.58
CA SER A 89 -3.10 -15.00 -17.14
C SER A 89 -4.00 -14.33 -16.08
N ALA A 90 -4.56 -13.19 -16.40
CA ALA A 90 -5.54 -12.52 -15.55
C ALA A 90 -6.81 -13.38 -15.35
N TRP A 91 -7.20 -14.16 -16.37
CA TRP A 91 -8.34 -15.07 -16.32
C TRP A 91 -8.11 -16.22 -15.32
N ASP A 92 -7.02 -16.96 -15.47
CA ASP A 92 -6.68 -18.07 -14.57
C ASP A 92 -6.58 -17.61 -13.12
N ARG A 93 -5.90 -16.49 -12.90
CA ARG A 93 -5.76 -15.87 -11.56
C ARG A 93 -7.10 -15.42 -10.98
N ALA A 94 -8.06 -14.98 -11.81
CA ALA A 94 -9.41 -14.64 -11.36
C ALA A 94 -10.18 -15.90 -10.93
N CYS A 95 -10.05 -17.00 -11.66
CA CYS A 95 -10.64 -18.30 -11.29
C CYS A 95 -10.05 -18.84 -9.98
N GLU A 96 -8.74 -18.76 -9.82
CA GLU A 96 -8.03 -19.16 -8.60
C GLU A 96 -8.44 -18.30 -7.39
N LEU A 97 -8.59 -16.98 -7.57
CA LEU A 97 -9.08 -16.07 -6.53
C LEU A 97 -10.50 -16.45 -6.10
N TYR A 98 -11.39 -16.73 -7.06
CA TYR A 98 -12.77 -17.16 -6.76
C TYR A 98 -12.79 -18.46 -5.95
N ALA A 99 -12.01 -19.44 -6.37
CA ALA A 99 -11.93 -20.73 -5.66
C ALA A 99 -11.40 -20.58 -4.24
N GLN A 100 -10.42 -19.69 -4.00
CA GLN A 100 -9.94 -19.41 -2.64
C GLN A 100 -10.99 -18.70 -1.77
N LEU A 101 -11.74 -17.76 -2.33
CA LEU A 101 -12.77 -17.03 -1.61
C LEU A 101 -13.95 -17.92 -1.22
N THR A 102 -14.22 -18.97 -2.02
CA THR A 102 -15.37 -19.88 -1.83
C THR A 102 -15.00 -21.22 -1.21
N GLY A 103 -13.70 -21.58 -1.14
CA GLY A 103 -13.26 -22.89 -0.66
C GLY A 103 -13.69 -24.01 -1.62
N THR A 104 -13.43 -23.84 -2.90
CA THR A 104 -13.84 -24.78 -3.96
C THR A 104 -12.65 -25.21 -4.83
N THR A 105 -12.90 -26.09 -5.80
CA THR A 105 -11.93 -26.42 -6.85
C THR A 105 -11.88 -25.28 -7.86
N VAL A 106 -10.68 -24.91 -8.32
CA VAL A 106 -10.50 -23.97 -9.42
C VAL A 106 -11.14 -24.56 -10.68
N ASP A 107 -12.04 -23.81 -11.30
CA ASP A 107 -12.61 -24.11 -12.63
C ASP A 107 -12.22 -22.96 -13.56
N TYR A 108 -11.28 -23.22 -14.45
CA TYR A 108 -10.80 -22.22 -15.43
C TYR A 108 -11.80 -21.99 -16.58
N GLY A 109 -12.86 -22.83 -16.66
CA GLY A 109 -13.83 -22.79 -17.72
C GLY A 109 -13.57 -23.85 -18.80
N ALA A 110 -14.64 -24.37 -19.37
CA ALA A 110 -14.53 -25.41 -20.41
C ALA A 110 -14.09 -24.82 -21.76
N ALA A 111 -14.62 -23.65 -22.12
CA ALA A 111 -14.26 -22.97 -23.37
C ALA A 111 -12.84 -22.43 -23.30
N HIS A 112 -12.48 -21.74 -22.21
CA HIS A 112 -11.15 -21.17 -21.99
C HIS A 112 -10.08 -22.26 -21.99
N ALA A 113 -10.26 -23.33 -21.22
CA ALA A 113 -9.30 -24.44 -21.17
C ALA A 113 -9.12 -25.12 -22.54
N ALA A 114 -10.20 -25.25 -23.33
CA ALA A 114 -10.12 -25.79 -24.69
C ALA A 114 -9.40 -24.84 -25.67
N GLU A 115 -9.64 -23.54 -25.56
CA GLU A 115 -9.02 -22.50 -26.39
C GLU A 115 -7.50 -22.46 -26.18
N TYR A 116 -7.06 -22.48 -24.92
CA TYR A 116 -5.65 -22.33 -24.58
C TYR A 116 -4.89 -23.65 -24.35
N GLY A 117 -5.59 -24.79 -24.43
CA GLY A 117 -4.96 -26.11 -24.44
C GLY A 117 -4.43 -26.58 -23.08
N HIS A 118 -5.11 -26.26 -21.99
CA HIS A 118 -4.75 -26.68 -20.64
C HIS A 118 -5.91 -27.39 -19.90
N ALA A 119 -5.67 -27.88 -18.67
CA ALA A 119 -6.70 -28.55 -17.89
C ALA A 119 -7.77 -27.55 -17.39
N ARG A 120 -9.05 -27.96 -17.47
CA ARG A 120 -10.16 -27.14 -16.98
C ARG A 120 -10.13 -26.94 -15.47
N TYR A 121 -9.72 -27.93 -14.71
CA TYR A 121 -9.74 -27.90 -13.25
C TYR A 121 -8.33 -27.83 -12.67
N GLY A 122 -8.16 -26.96 -11.69
CA GLY A 122 -6.91 -26.76 -10.96
C GLY A 122 -7.02 -27.26 -9.52
N VAL A 123 -6.33 -26.58 -8.62
CA VAL A 123 -6.24 -26.91 -7.19
C VAL A 123 -7.60 -26.82 -6.49
N THR A 124 -7.82 -27.70 -5.51
CA THR A 124 -8.99 -27.65 -4.61
C THR A 124 -8.62 -26.99 -3.30
N TYR A 125 -9.42 -26.03 -2.87
CA TYR A 125 -9.30 -25.39 -1.57
C TYR A 125 -10.36 -25.93 -0.62
N ASP A 126 -9.97 -26.64 0.45
CA ASP A 126 -10.88 -27.26 1.40
C ASP A 126 -11.66 -26.26 2.26
N LYS A 127 -11.19 -25.02 2.33
CA LYS A 127 -11.79 -23.95 3.12
C LYS A 127 -11.67 -22.61 2.39
N PRO A 128 -12.67 -21.74 2.53
CA PRO A 128 -12.59 -20.38 2.01
C PRO A 128 -11.46 -19.59 2.68
N LEU A 129 -11.03 -18.52 2.04
CA LEU A 129 -10.02 -17.62 2.59
C LEU A 129 -10.51 -16.98 3.90
N PHE A 130 -11.80 -16.69 3.97
CA PHE A 130 -12.55 -16.34 5.17
C PHE A 130 -14.04 -16.71 5.00
N GLU A 131 -14.74 -16.86 6.11
CA GLU A 131 -16.12 -17.35 6.09
C GLU A 131 -17.14 -16.26 5.78
N GLY A 132 -18.17 -16.60 5.01
CA GLY A 132 -19.39 -15.82 4.85
C GLY A 132 -19.35 -14.72 3.80
N TRP A 133 -18.40 -14.75 2.85
CA TRP A 133 -18.38 -13.82 1.72
C TRP A 133 -19.70 -13.87 0.93
N SER A 134 -20.35 -12.72 0.80
CA SER A 134 -21.69 -12.59 0.20
C SER A 134 -22.02 -11.11 -0.05
N ALA A 135 -23.23 -10.83 -0.56
CA ALA A 135 -23.77 -9.46 -0.68
C ALA A 135 -23.87 -8.74 0.68
N ASP A 136 -24.11 -9.48 1.77
CA ASP A 136 -24.20 -8.93 3.12
C ASP A 136 -22.82 -8.76 3.79
N LYS A 137 -21.85 -9.59 3.43
CA LYS A 137 -20.45 -9.52 3.87
C LYS A 137 -19.54 -9.31 2.66
N LYS A 138 -19.52 -8.09 2.16
CA LYS A 138 -18.71 -7.67 1.00
C LYS A 138 -17.22 -7.71 1.31
N ILE A 139 -16.41 -7.54 0.26
CA ILE A 139 -14.95 -7.40 0.39
C ILE A 139 -14.44 -6.12 -0.27
N ASN A 140 -13.29 -5.66 0.21
CA ASN A 140 -12.42 -4.77 -0.54
C ASN A 140 -11.37 -5.60 -1.28
N LEU A 141 -11.07 -5.26 -2.52
CA LEU A 141 -9.99 -5.85 -3.31
C LEU A 141 -8.85 -4.85 -3.46
N VAL A 142 -7.62 -5.28 -3.20
CA VAL A 142 -6.41 -4.48 -3.42
C VAL A 142 -5.46 -5.28 -4.29
N GLY A 143 -5.17 -4.80 -5.50
CA GLY A 143 -4.26 -5.46 -6.44
C GLY A 143 -3.01 -4.64 -6.69
N HIS A 144 -1.82 -5.22 -6.49
CA HIS A 144 -0.55 -4.62 -6.85
C HIS A 144 -0.08 -5.10 -8.22
N SER A 145 0.43 -4.18 -9.05
CA SER A 145 0.99 -4.53 -10.35
C SER A 145 -0.05 -5.31 -11.20
N PHE A 146 0.31 -6.45 -11.75
CA PHE A 146 -0.60 -7.34 -12.48
C PHE A 146 -1.79 -7.85 -11.65
N GLY A 147 -1.67 -7.86 -10.31
CA GLY A 147 -2.81 -8.12 -9.43
C GLY A 147 -3.97 -7.15 -9.64
N GLY A 148 -3.69 -5.91 -10.08
CA GLY A 148 -4.72 -4.95 -10.46
C GLY A 148 -5.51 -5.37 -11.71
N ALA A 149 -4.87 -5.91 -12.73
CA ALA A 149 -5.54 -6.49 -13.89
C ALA A 149 -6.39 -7.71 -13.49
N THR A 150 -5.83 -8.59 -12.65
CA THR A 150 -6.51 -9.78 -12.09
C THR A 150 -7.83 -9.41 -11.40
N ILE A 151 -7.81 -8.46 -10.44
CA ILE A 151 -9.03 -8.12 -9.68
C ILE A 151 -10.06 -7.36 -10.50
N ARG A 152 -9.66 -6.67 -11.57
CA ARG A 152 -10.58 -6.03 -12.50
C ARG A 152 -11.35 -7.07 -13.31
N LEU A 153 -10.65 -8.02 -13.92
CA LEU A 153 -11.28 -9.12 -14.66
C LEU A 153 -12.11 -10.01 -13.72
N PHE A 154 -11.61 -10.28 -12.51
CA PHE A 154 -12.35 -10.99 -11.47
C PHE A 154 -13.71 -10.33 -11.19
N LEU A 155 -13.73 -9.02 -10.97
CA LEU A 155 -14.97 -8.29 -10.69
C LEU A 155 -15.93 -8.31 -11.89
N ASP A 156 -15.42 -8.20 -13.10
CA ASP A 156 -16.21 -8.24 -14.31
C ASP A 156 -16.91 -9.60 -14.48
N ILE A 157 -16.16 -10.70 -14.41
CA ILE A 157 -16.73 -12.06 -14.46
C ILE A 157 -17.70 -12.29 -13.30
N LEU A 158 -17.38 -11.83 -12.10
CA LEU A 158 -18.25 -11.95 -10.93
C LEU A 158 -19.59 -11.21 -11.13
N ALA A 159 -19.55 -10.06 -11.81
CA ALA A 159 -20.70 -9.22 -12.07
C ALA A 159 -21.53 -9.70 -13.27
N ASP A 160 -20.87 -9.91 -14.40
CA ASP A 160 -21.55 -10.10 -15.68
C ASP A 160 -21.49 -11.57 -16.18
N GLY A 161 -20.62 -12.41 -15.55
CA GLY A 161 -20.43 -13.81 -15.89
C GLY A 161 -19.62 -13.99 -17.18
N SER A 162 -19.70 -15.21 -17.76
CA SER A 162 -19.12 -15.52 -19.07
C SER A 162 -20.13 -16.27 -19.91
N ALA A 163 -20.67 -15.62 -20.93
CA ALA A 163 -21.61 -16.24 -21.87
C ALA A 163 -20.98 -17.42 -22.63
N GLN A 164 -19.67 -17.34 -22.90
CA GLN A 164 -18.91 -18.38 -23.58
C GLN A 164 -18.83 -19.65 -22.73
N GLU A 165 -18.49 -19.51 -21.43
CA GLU A 165 -18.40 -20.63 -20.49
C GLU A 165 -19.78 -21.24 -20.21
N GLN A 166 -20.82 -20.41 -20.09
CA GLN A 166 -22.20 -20.89 -19.94
C GLN A 166 -22.65 -21.70 -21.15
N ALA A 167 -22.30 -21.26 -22.38
CA ALA A 167 -22.61 -21.96 -23.59
C ALA A 167 -21.84 -23.28 -23.72
N ALA A 168 -20.56 -23.31 -23.39
CA ALA A 168 -19.73 -24.50 -23.42
C ALA A 168 -20.23 -25.56 -22.41
N ALA A 169 -20.47 -25.18 -21.17
CA ALA A 169 -21.01 -26.08 -20.14
C ALA A 169 -22.39 -26.69 -20.57
N LYS A 170 -23.24 -25.88 -21.20
CA LYS A 170 -24.52 -26.36 -21.75
C LYS A 170 -24.31 -27.36 -22.89
N ALA A 171 -23.35 -27.12 -23.77
CA ALA A 171 -23.02 -28.01 -24.88
C ALA A 171 -22.48 -29.36 -24.40
N ASP A 172 -21.64 -29.35 -23.38
CA ASP A 172 -21.02 -30.54 -22.79
C ASP A 172 -21.92 -31.26 -21.78
N GLY A 173 -23.06 -30.68 -21.40
CA GLY A 173 -23.95 -31.21 -20.36
C GLY A 173 -23.31 -31.17 -18.95
N THR A 174 -22.36 -30.27 -18.70
CA THR A 174 -21.70 -30.08 -17.43
C THR A 174 -22.27 -28.89 -16.65
N GLU A 175 -22.05 -28.83 -15.35
CA GLU A 175 -22.42 -27.64 -14.57
C GLU A 175 -21.43 -26.48 -14.86
N VAL A 176 -21.99 -25.28 -14.97
CA VAL A 176 -21.20 -24.05 -15.06
C VAL A 176 -20.81 -23.57 -13.65
N SER A 177 -19.56 -23.19 -13.48
CA SER A 177 -19.11 -22.58 -12.22
C SER A 177 -20.01 -21.39 -11.84
N PRO A 178 -20.41 -21.26 -10.56
CA PRO A 178 -21.14 -20.08 -10.10
C PRO A 178 -20.40 -18.76 -10.34
N PHE A 179 -19.09 -18.77 -10.57
CA PHE A 179 -18.30 -17.62 -10.96
C PHE A 179 -18.72 -17.09 -12.33
N PHE A 180 -18.88 -17.99 -13.31
CA PHE A 180 -19.26 -17.64 -14.68
C PHE A 180 -20.75 -17.34 -14.86
N GLN A 181 -21.57 -17.50 -13.82
CA GLN A 181 -22.98 -17.14 -13.86
C GLN A 181 -23.24 -15.64 -13.73
N GLY A 182 -22.30 -14.89 -13.12
CA GLY A 182 -22.45 -13.47 -12.86
C GLY A 182 -23.44 -13.13 -11.75
N GLY A 183 -23.90 -11.88 -11.73
CA GLY A 183 -24.95 -11.39 -10.82
C GLY A 183 -24.48 -11.12 -9.38
N LYS A 184 -23.17 -11.03 -9.13
CA LYS A 184 -22.57 -10.88 -7.80
C LYS A 184 -21.69 -9.62 -7.67
N ALA A 185 -21.91 -8.58 -8.48
CA ALA A 185 -21.16 -7.33 -8.39
C ALA A 185 -21.20 -6.72 -6.99
N ASP A 186 -22.33 -6.87 -6.30
CA ASP A 186 -22.58 -6.34 -4.96
C ASP A 186 -21.86 -7.10 -3.83
N TRP A 187 -21.15 -8.20 -4.13
CA TRP A 187 -20.27 -8.90 -3.19
C TRP A 187 -18.91 -8.21 -3.03
N VAL A 188 -18.60 -7.25 -3.92
CA VAL A 188 -17.41 -6.41 -3.83
C VAL A 188 -17.84 -4.98 -3.48
N TYR A 189 -17.22 -4.42 -2.46
CA TYR A 189 -17.47 -3.05 -2.02
C TYR A 189 -16.56 -2.05 -2.74
N SER A 190 -15.25 -2.35 -2.78
CA SER A 190 -14.27 -1.51 -3.45
C SER A 190 -13.19 -2.32 -4.16
N LEU A 191 -12.61 -1.70 -5.19
CA LEU A 191 -11.48 -2.22 -5.94
C LEU A 191 -10.40 -1.14 -5.99
N THR A 192 -9.22 -1.45 -5.45
CA THR A 192 -8.07 -0.55 -5.40
C THR A 192 -6.89 -1.15 -6.15
N THR A 193 -6.27 -0.38 -7.02
CA THR A 193 -5.07 -0.79 -7.75
C THR A 193 -3.86 0.04 -7.34
N LEU A 194 -2.72 -0.64 -7.19
CA LEU A 194 -1.44 -0.07 -6.82
C LEU A 194 -0.45 -0.35 -7.96
N ALA A 195 0.00 0.68 -8.66
CA ALA A 195 0.92 0.55 -9.80
C ALA A 195 0.47 -0.49 -10.84
N ALA A 196 -0.84 -0.57 -11.13
CA ALA A 196 -1.38 -1.57 -12.03
C ALA A 196 -1.24 -1.15 -13.50
N PRO A 197 -0.77 -2.04 -14.38
CA PRO A 197 -0.68 -1.78 -15.83
C PRO A 197 -2.06 -1.91 -16.49
N HIS A 198 -2.97 -0.97 -16.20
CA HIS A 198 -4.33 -1.01 -16.74
C HIS A 198 -4.40 -1.07 -18.27
N ASN A 199 -3.42 -0.44 -18.93
CA ASN A 199 -3.34 -0.33 -20.39
C ASN A 199 -2.06 -1.00 -20.91
N GLY A 200 -1.55 -2.02 -20.19
CA GLY A 200 -0.27 -2.65 -20.51
C GLY A 200 0.93 -1.80 -20.10
N THR A 201 2.11 -2.16 -20.58
CA THR A 201 3.36 -1.47 -20.24
C THR A 201 4.32 -1.44 -21.42
N THR A 202 4.98 -0.29 -21.64
CA THR A 202 6.05 -0.18 -22.64
C THR A 202 7.30 -0.97 -22.25
N PHE A 203 7.37 -1.45 -21.03
CA PHE A 203 8.43 -2.34 -20.61
C PHE A 203 8.51 -3.60 -21.49
N LEU A 204 7.37 -4.18 -21.86
CA LEU A 204 7.29 -5.29 -22.82
C LEU A 204 7.66 -4.88 -24.24
N GLU A 205 7.18 -3.73 -24.67
CA GLU A 205 7.39 -3.22 -26.02
C GLU A 205 8.87 -2.87 -26.30
N CYS A 206 9.65 -2.57 -25.26
CA CYS A 206 11.08 -2.28 -25.38
C CYS A 206 11.93 -3.52 -25.71
N CYS A 207 11.41 -4.74 -25.48
CA CYS A 207 12.12 -6.00 -25.66
C CYS A 207 11.62 -6.71 -26.94
N GLY A 208 12.51 -7.01 -27.86
CA GLY A 208 12.15 -7.60 -29.14
C GLY A 208 11.81 -9.10 -29.10
N ASP A 209 12.18 -9.81 -28.04
CA ASP A 209 11.97 -11.25 -27.84
C ASP A 209 11.25 -11.53 -26.53
N MET A 210 10.06 -12.10 -26.62
CA MET A 210 9.19 -12.36 -25.45
C MET A 210 9.83 -13.35 -24.47
N THR A 211 10.54 -14.36 -24.95
CA THR A 211 11.18 -15.37 -24.08
C THR A 211 12.35 -14.75 -23.31
N GLN A 212 13.20 -14.00 -24.01
CA GLN A 212 14.30 -13.27 -23.36
C GLN A 212 13.73 -12.27 -22.36
N PHE A 213 12.71 -11.54 -22.75
CA PHE A 213 12.02 -10.58 -21.88
C PHE A 213 11.45 -11.25 -20.63
N ALA A 214 10.67 -12.32 -20.78
CA ALA A 214 10.08 -13.06 -19.66
C ALA A 214 11.16 -13.55 -18.68
N ALA A 215 12.30 -14.04 -19.20
CA ALA A 215 13.44 -14.47 -18.41
C ALA A 215 14.09 -13.30 -17.64
N GLU A 216 14.34 -12.17 -18.31
CA GLU A 216 14.95 -10.99 -17.69
C GLU A 216 14.05 -10.39 -16.59
N VAL A 217 12.76 -10.23 -16.87
CA VAL A 217 11.76 -9.71 -15.90
C VAL A 217 11.65 -10.63 -14.70
N SER A 218 11.38 -11.90 -14.94
CA SER A 218 11.14 -12.85 -13.85
C SER A 218 12.42 -13.06 -13.01
N THR A 219 13.59 -13.11 -13.64
CA THR A 219 14.88 -13.15 -12.94
C THR A 219 15.09 -11.89 -12.11
N THR A 220 14.78 -10.73 -12.68
CA THR A 220 14.87 -9.44 -11.99
C THR A 220 13.92 -9.39 -10.80
N MET A 221 12.67 -9.80 -10.99
CA MET A 221 11.70 -9.87 -9.91
C MET A 221 12.09 -10.88 -8.83
N ALA A 222 12.57 -12.06 -9.19
CA ALA A 222 13.07 -13.04 -8.23
C ALA A 222 14.24 -12.51 -7.38
N LYS A 223 15.16 -11.76 -8.01
CA LYS A 223 16.25 -11.08 -7.31
C LYS A 223 15.75 -9.93 -6.43
N LEU A 224 14.85 -9.10 -6.96
CA LEU A 224 14.23 -8.00 -6.22
C LEU A 224 13.53 -8.50 -4.96
N LEU A 225 12.78 -9.58 -5.09
CA LEU A 225 12.03 -10.20 -3.99
C LEU A 225 12.91 -11.07 -3.09
N GLY A 226 14.20 -11.27 -3.44
CA GLY A 226 15.15 -12.04 -2.65
C GLY A 226 14.90 -13.55 -2.64
N ILE A 227 14.19 -14.07 -3.63
CA ILE A 227 13.74 -15.47 -3.69
C ILE A 227 14.52 -16.34 -4.68
N SER A 228 15.46 -15.78 -5.45
CA SER A 228 16.17 -16.46 -6.56
C SER A 228 16.77 -17.81 -6.19
N ASP A 229 17.32 -17.94 -4.98
CA ASP A 229 18.06 -19.13 -4.52
C ASP A 229 17.18 -20.05 -3.62
N PHE A 230 15.91 -19.73 -3.42
CA PHE A 230 15.02 -20.56 -2.60
C PHE A 230 14.72 -21.87 -3.31
N LYS A 231 14.77 -22.98 -2.56
CA LYS A 231 14.58 -24.33 -3.07
C LYS A 231 13.28 -24.93 -2.58
N GLY A 232 12.44 -25.38 -3.52
CA GLY A 232 11.26 -26.18 -3.22
C GLY A 232 10.18 -25.49 -2.38
N VAL A 233 10.28 -24.17 -2.13
CA VAL A 233 9.31 -23.39 -1.35
C VAL A 233 8.50 -22.41 -2.19
N TYR A 234 8.90 -22.20 -3.44
CA TYR A 234 8.20 -21.36 -4.41
C TYR A 234 7.54 -22.21 -5.47
N ASP A 235 6.29 -21.94 -5.77
CA ASP A 235 5.49 -22.64 -6.76
C ASP A 235 4.95 -21.66 -7.80
N PHE A 236 5.07 -22.00 -9.07
CA PHE A 236 4.51 -21.19 -10.14
C PHE A 236 3.02 -21.44 -10.36
N GLN A 237 2.43 -22.46 -9.71
CA GLN A 237 1.01 -22.81 -9.79
C GLN A 237 0.55 -22.92 -11.27
N LEU A 238 1.24 -23.75 -12.03
CA LEU A 238 1.01 -23.98 -13.47
C LEU A 238 0.65 -25.44 -13.75
N GLU A 239 0.03 -26.13 -12.78
CA GLU A 239 -0.37 -27.54 -12.90
C GLU A 239 -1.38 -27.76 -14.02
N GLN A 240 -2.22 -26.74 -14.33
CA GLN A 240 -3.16 -26.78 -15.47
C GLN A 240 -2.44 -26.98 -16.80
N PHE A 241 -1.21 -26.48 -16.94
CA PHE A 241 -0.32 -26.68 -18.10
C PHE A 241 0.60 -27.89 -17.94
N GLY A 242 0.48 -28.68 -16.86
CA GLY A 242 1.35 -29.83 -16.57
C GLY A 242 2.70 -29.50 -15.96
N PHE A 243 2.91 -28.27 -15.51
CA PHE A 243 4.16 -27.86 -14.84
C PHE A 243 4.01 -27.99 -13.32
N TYR A 244 4.59 -29.03 -12.77
CA TYR A 244 4.59 -29.29 -11.33
C TYR A 244 5.90 -28.84 -10.71
N ARG A 245 5.85 -28.40 -9.45
CA ARG A 245 7.03 -28.09 -8.64
C ARG A 245 7.90 -29.33 -8.48
N LYS A 246 9.22 -29.15 -8.56
CA LYS A 246 10.22 -30.21 -8.31
C LYS A 246 11.00 -29.93 -7.03
N ASP A 247 11.18 -30.97 -6.21
CA ASP A 247 11.95 -30.88 -4.99
C ASP A 247 13.43 -30.58 -5.28
N GLY A 248 14.00 -29.64 -4.53
CA GLY A 248 15.40 -29.23 -4.64
C GLY A 248 15.73 -28.28 -5.77
N GLU A 249 14.78 -27.98 -6.66
CA GLU A 249 14.90 -26.98 -7.73
C GLU A 249 14.86 -25.56 -7.14
N THR A 250 15.76 -24.68 -7.55
CA THR A 250 15.70 -23.25 -7.21
C THR A 250 14.61 -22.54 -8.00
N VAL A 251 14.21 -21.35 -7.57
CA VAL A 251 13.24 -20.53 -8.31
C VAL A 251 13.72 -20.22 -9.73
N LEU A 252 15.01 -19.94 -9.90
CA LEU A 252 15.57 -19.66 -11.23
C LEU A 252 15.65 -20.91 -12.13
N GLU A 253 15.96 -22.09 -11.59
CA GLU A 253 15.94 -23.35 -12.35
C GLU A 253 14.52 -23.71 -12.78
N ALA A 254 13.54 -23.55 -11.89
CA ALA A 254 12.12 -23.78 -12.21
C ALA A 254 11.63 -22.80 -13.27
N LEU A 255 12.00 -21.53 -13.17
CA LEU A 255 11.68 -20.49 -14.13
C LEU A 255 12.26 -20.79 -15.51
N ASP A 256 13.55 -21.13 -15.56
CA ASP A 256 14.23 -21.51 -16.81
C ASP A 256 13.52 -22.68 -17.49
N ARG A 257 13.12 -23.69 -16.73
CA ARG A 257 12.39 -24.85 -17.23
C ARG A 257 11.01 -24.48 -17.80
N VAL A 258 10.28 -23.57 -17.14
CA VAL A 258 8.95 -23.12 -17.61
C VAL A 258 9.09 -22.27 -18.87
N LEU A 259 10.01 -21.31 -18.88
CA LEU A 259 10.16 -20.36 -20.00
C LEU A 259 10.76 -20.98 -21.27
N HIS A 260 11.54 -22.07 -21.15
CA HIS A 260 12.08 -22.82 -22.28
C HIS A 260 11.18 -24.00 -22.72
N SER A 261 9.97 -24.10 -22.15
CA SER A 261 8.94 -25.02 -22.59
C SER A 261 7.99 -24.37 -23.61
N ASP A 262 6.89 -25.01 -23.89
CA ASP A 262 5.80 -24.48 -24.71
C ASP A 262 4.84 -23.54 -23.97
N PHE A 263 5.08 -23.27 -22.67
CA PHE A 263 4.21 -22.43 -21.83
C PHE A 263 3.88 -21.08 -22.48
N LEU A 264 4.87 -20.37 -23.00
CA LEU A 264 4.65 -19.07 -23.64
C LEU A 264 3.82 -19.17 -24.94
N SER A 265 3.80 -20.34 -25.59
CA SER A 265 3.06 -20.56 -26.85
C SER A 265 1.55 -20.74 -26.63
N HIS A 266 1.12 -21.04 -25.40
CA HIS A 266 -0.31 -21.11 -25.06
C HIS A 266 -1.01 -19.74 -25.11
N ASN A 267 -0.27 -18.63 -25.07
CA ASN A 267 -0.80 -17.26 -25.05
C ASN A 267 -1.75 -16.96 -23.88
N ASP A 268 -1.82 -17.82 -22.88
CA ASP A 268 -2.60 -17.68 -21.66
C ASP A 268 -1.65 -17.50 -20.48
N ASN A 269 -1.04 -16.34 -20.43
CA ASN A 269 -0.02 -16.02 -19.43
C ASN A 269 0.11 -14.51 -19.20
N VAL A 270 0.73 -14.16 -18.09
CA VAL A 270 0.93 -12.78 -17.66
C VAL A 270 1.67 -11.92 -18.70
N PHE A 271 2.61 -12.50 -19.45
CA PHE A 271 3.41 -11.74 -20.42
C PHE A 271 2.56 -11.28 -21.60
N ARG A 272 1.61 -12.11 -22.03
CA ARG A 272 0.64 -11.74 -23.07
C ARG A 272 -0.29 -10.64 -22.57
N ASP A 273 -0.84 -10.78 -21.37
CA ASP A 273 -1.81 -9.84 -20.81
C ASP A 273 -1.21 -8.48 -20.43
N LEU A 274 0.12 -8.41 -20.23
CA LEU A 274 0.84 -7.17 -19.97
C LEU A 274 1.15 -6.35 -21.23
N THR A 275 1.00 -6.91 -22.43
CA THR A 275 1.17 -6.12 -23.67
C THR A 275 0.10 -5.04 -23.77
N ILE A 276 0.44 -3.89 -24.38
CA ILE A 276 -0.52 -2.78 -24.53
C ILE A 276 -1.73 -3.24 -25.35
N ASP A 277 -1.51 -3.92 -26.47
CA ASP A 277 -2.60 -4.35 -27.34
C ASP A 277 -3.57 -5.30 -26.61
N ARG A 278 -3.06 -6.29 -25.86
CA ARG A 278 -3.91 -7.23 -25.15
C ARG A 278 -4.63 -6.59 -23.95
N ALA A 279 -3.96 -5.70 -23.23
CA ALA A 279 -4.59 -4.96 -22.14
C ALA A 279 -5.75 -4.09 -22.63
N LEU A 280 -5.63 -3.47 -23.79
CA LEU A 280 -6.69 -2.68 -24.41
C LEU A 280 -7.85 -3.56 -24.90
N GLU A 281 -7.57 -4.74 -25.51
CA GLU A 281 -8.59 -5.74 -25.85
C GLU A 281 -9.40 -6.15 -24.59
N LEU A 282 -8.74 -6.50 -23.50
CA LEU A 282 -9.41 -6.82 -22.23
C LEU A 282 -10.24 -5.64 -21.69
N ASN A 283 -9.74 -4.42 -21.86
CA ASN A 283 -10.46 -3.23 -21.42
C ASN A 283 -11.70 -2.91 -22.27
N ASP A 284 -11.78 -3.38 -23.51
CA ASP A 284 -12.99 -3.22 -24.33
C ASP A 284 -14.16 -4.04 -23.78
N ASP A 285 -13.89 -5.15 -23.09
CA ASP A 285 -14.89 -6.06 -22.53
C ASP A 285 -15.19 -5.78 -21.04
N ILE A 286 -14.20 -5.28 -20.26
CA ILE A 286 -14.35 -5.06 -18.81
C ILE A 286 -15.14 -3.78 -18.52
N GLU A 287 -16.29 -3.92 -17.87
CA GLU A 287 -17.17 -2.81 -17.54
C GLU A 287 -16.96 -2.27 -16.10
N ILE A 288 -17.18 -0.96 -15.93
CA ILE A 288 -17.17 -0.32 -14.61
C ILE A 288 -18.52 -0.57 -13.92
N GLN A 289 -18.52 -1.34 -12.81
CA GLN A 289 -19.74 -1.65 -12.05
C GLN A 289 -20.24 -0.43 -11.27
N PRO A 290 -21.52 -0.02 -11.38
CA PRO A 290 -22.01 1.27 -10.89
C PRO A 290 -22.01 1.42 -9.38
N ASN A 291 -22.04 0.33 -8.61
CA ASN A 291 -22.12 0.33 -7.16
C ASN A 291 -20.80 0.00 -6.46
N VAL A 292 -19.70 -0.14 -7.21
CA VAL A 292 -18.37 -0.44 -6.68
C VAL A 292 -17.52 0.82 -6.67
N TYR A 293 -16.76 1.02 -5.61
CA TYR A 293 -15.80 2.13 -5.51
C TYR A 293 -14.44 1.71 -6.09
N TYR A 294 -13.95 2.47 -7.06
CA TYR A 294 -12.67 2.20 -7.72
C TYR A 294 -11.64 3.24 -7.30
N PHE A 295 -10.43 2.77 -6.96
CA PHE A 295 -9.30 3.62 -6.63
C PHE A 295 -8.05 3.16 -7.39
N SER A 296 -7.26 4.13 -7.87
CA SER A 296 -5.96 3.85 -8.48
C SER A 296 -4.86 4.71 -7.87
N TYR A 297 -3.73 4.07 -7.59
CA TYR A 297 -2.52 4.71 -7.08
C TYR A 297 -1.38 4.43 -8.06
N ALA A 298 -0.90 5.46 -8.73
CA ALA A 298 0.20 5.38 -9.68
C ALA A 298 1.51 5.89 -9.07
N GLY A 299 2.63 5.31 -9.49
CA GLY A 299 3.98 5.77 -9.20
C GLY A 299 4.60 6.52 -10.39
N ASP A 300 5.45 7.51 -10.11
CA ASP A 300 6.42 8.09 -11.03
C ASP A 300 7.73 8.32 -10.29
N LYS A 301 8.73 7.50 -10.56
CA LYS A 301 10.08 7.63 -9.99
C LYS A 301 11.08 8.10 -11.06
N THR A 302 10.59 8.91 -11.99
CA THR A 302 11.41 9.51 -13.05
C THR A 302 11.44 11.03 -12.92
N ARG A 303 12.39 11.66 -13.60
CA ARG A 303 12.54 13.12 -13.62
C ARG A 303 12.83 13.61 -15.02
N GLN A 304 12.32 14.79 -15.35
CA GLN A 304 12.65 15.48 -16.59
C GLN A 304 13.80 16.47 -16.37
N SER A 305 14.82 16.43 -17.21
CA SER A 305 15.90 17.40 -17.22
C SER A 305 15.38 18.77 -17.67
N ALA A 306 15.61 19.78 -16.85
CA ALA A 306 15.26 21.17 -17.22
C ALA A 306 16.11 21.71 -18.41
N LEU A 307 17.29 21.12 -18.66
CA LEU A 307 18.21 21.56 -19.72
C LEU A 307 17.90 20.90 -21.06
N THR A 308 17.70 19.54 -21.06
CA THR A 308 17.53 18.77 -22.30
C THR A 308 16.08 18.45 -22.60
N GLY A 309 15.19 18.54 -21.62
CA GLY A 309 13.81 18.08 -21.72
C GLY A 309 13.67 16.56 -21.77
N GLU A 310 14.77 15.82 -21.67
CA GLU A 310 14.78 14.36 -21.60
C GLU A 310 14.34 13.87 -20.21
N ARG A 311 13.69 12.72 -20.17
CA ARG A 311 13.28 12.07 -18.92
C ARG A 311 14.20 10.89 -18.62
N THR A 312 14.53 10.71 -17.35
CA THR A 312 15.36 9.60 -16.86
C THR A 312 14.85 9.17 -15.48
N SER A 313 15.32 8.02 -14.99
CA SER A 313 15.10 7.59 -13.60
C SER A 313 15.54 8.67 -12.60
N ALA A 314 14.81 8.81 -11.50
CA ALA A 314 15.23 9.63 -10.37
C ALA A 314 16.46 9.00 -9.68
N ALA A 315 17.26 9.82 -9.00
CA ALA A 315 18.49 9.35 -8.34
C ALA A 315 18.22 8.37 -7.18
N ASP A 316 17.01 8.45 -6.60
CA ASP A 316 16.54 7.62 -5.49
C ASP A 316 15.65 6.45 -5.94
N MET A 317 15.59 6.14 -7.23
CA MET A 317 14.96 4.94 -7.73
C MET A 317 15.77 3.70 -7.31
N THR A 318 15.09 2.62 -6.94
CA THR A 318 15.73 1.33 -6.67
C THR A 318 16.63 0.94 -7.84
N PRO A 319 17.95 0.70 -7.63
CA PRO A 319 18.92 0.50 -8.69
C PRO A 319 18.55 -0.59 -9.70
N LEU A 320 17.80 -1.59 -9.26
CA LEU A 320 17.34 -2.69 -10.11
C LEU A 320 16.34 -2.21 -11.19
N PHE A 321 15.57 -1.16 -10.91
CA PHE A 321 14.60 -0.59 -11.86
C PHE A 321 15.20 0.46 -12.79
N VAL A 322 16.37 1.03 -12.45
CA VAL A 322 16.99 2.13 -13.21
C VAL A 322 17.18 1.83 -14.71
N PRO A 323 17.72 0.66 -15.13
CA PRO A 323 17.87 0.38 -16.56
C PRO A 323 16.54 0.36 -17.31
N PHE A 324 15.54 -0.29 -16.73
CA PHE A 324 14.20 -0.40 -17.32
C PHE A 324 13.49 0.94 -17.38
N ALA A 325 13.53 1.71 -16.29
CA ALA A 325 12.94 3.05 -16.26
C ALA A 325 13.51 3.95 -17.35
N ASN A 326 14.83 3.95 -17.55
CA ASN A 326 15.49 4.76 -18.58
C ASN A 326 15.12 4.32 -19.99
N GLN A 327 14.99 3.01 -20.23
CA GLN A 327 14.54 2.45 -21.50
C GLN A 327 13.09 2.89 -21.79
N MET A 328 12.18 2.73 -20.82
CA MET A 328 10.78 3.16 -20.92
C MET A 328 10.67 4.69 -21.12
N CYS A 329 11.49 5.51 -20.46
CA CYS A 329 11.51 6.95 -20.61
C CYS A 329 11.79 7.42 -22.04
N SER A 330 12.54 6.63 -22.82
CA SER A 330 12.92 6.93 -24.20
C SER A 330 12.03 6.25 -25.24
N TYR A 331 11.17 5.31 -24.82
CA TYR A 331 10.32 4.52 -25.71
C TYR A 331 8.97 5.22 -25.94
N TYR A 332 8.94 6.18 -26.85
CA TYR A 332 7.73 6.86 -27.30
C TYR A 332 7.85 7.22 -28.80
N ASN A 333 6.79 7.75 -29.42
CA ASN A 333 6.62 7.89 -30.86
C ASN A 333 6.74 6.55 -31.60
N GLN A 334 6.27 5.49 -30.96
CA GLN A 334 6.21 4.15 -31.49
C GLN A 334 4.74 3.75 -31.68
N THR A 335 4.54 2.69 -32.47
CA THR A 335 3.21 2.10 -32.69
C THR A 335 3.30 0.64 -32.36
N THR A 336 2.37 0.12 -31.53
CA THR A 336 2.29 -1.31 -31.24
C THR A 336 1.85 -2.12 -32.48
N ALA A 337 1.95 -3.44 -32.41
CA ALA A 337 1.49 -4.32 -33.49
C ALA A 337 -0.01 -4.17 -33.78
N GLY A 338 -0.84 -3.90 -32.75
CA GLY A 338 -2.27 -3.61 -32.87
C GLY A 338 -2.60 -2.19 -33.31
N GLY A 339 -1.60 -1.33 -33.50
CA GLY A 339 -1.78 0.03 -34.02
C GLY A 339 -1.94 1.12 -32.98
N PHE A 340 -1.78 0.83 -31.70
CA PHE A 340 -1.83 1.84 -30.65
C PHE A 340 -0.60 2.77 -30.71
N GLN A 341 -0.83 4.08 -30.56
CA GLN A 341 0.22 5.10 -30.63
C GLN A 341 0.78 5.40 -29.23
N ILE A 342 2.02 5.03 -28.99
CA ILE A 342 2.76 5.35 -27.76
C ILE A 342 3.34 6.77 -27.88
N ASP A 343 2.70 7.72 -27.24
CA ASP A 343 3.16 9.12 -27.25
C ASP A 343 4.05 9.44 -26.03
N LYS A 344 4.46 10.70 -25.91
CA LYS A 344 5.37 11.16 -24.84
C LYS A 344 4.75 11.06 -23.43
N SER A 345 3.44 10.95 -23.29
CA SER A 345 2.77 10.76 -21.98
C SER A 345 3.11 9.41 -21.33
N TRP A 346 3.61 8.46 -22.11
CA TRP A 346 4.07 7.14 -21.64
C TRP A 346 5.49 7.16 -21.05
N ALA A 347 6.24 8.26 -21.19
CA ALA A 347 7.61 8.35 -20.66
C ALA A 347 7.70 8.31 -19.11
N PRO A 348 6.81 8.97 -18.33
CA PRO A 348 6.78 8.81 -16.86
C PRO A 348 6.47 7.36 -16.46
N ASN A 349 7.26 6.80 -15.49
CA ASN A 349 7.09 5.41 -15.06
C ASN A 349 7.66 5.17 -13.66
N ASP A 350 7.30 4.04 -13.08
CA ASP A 350 7.79 3.56 -11.78
C ASP A 350 8.91 2.52 -11.89
N GLY A 351 9.42 2.29 -13.10
CA GLY A 351 10.46 1.32 -13.42
C GLY A 351 9.94 0.04 -14.08
N LEU A 352 8.66 -0.29 -13.99
CA LEU A 352 8.01 -1.44 -14.65
C LEU A 352 6.69 -1.06 -15.34
N VAL A 353 5.98 -0.06 -14.83
CA VAL A 353 4.68 0.37 -15.34
C VAL A 353 4.71 1.87 -15.65
N ASN A 354 4.20 2.24 -16.82
CA ASN A 354 4.06 3.64 -17.20
C ASN A 354 2.99 4.31 -16.32
N THR A 355 3.30 5.50 -15.82
CA THR A 355 2.39 6.24 -14.92
C THR A 355 1.01 6.43 -15.57
N VAL A 356 0.95 6.79 -16.86
CA VAL A 356 -0.31 6.98 -17.58
C VAL A 356 -1.15 5.70 -17.60
N SER A 357 -0.53 4.53 -17.74
CA SER A 357 -1.20 3.24 -17.70
C SER A 357 -1.75 2.90 -16.31
N ALA A 358 -1.09 3.37 -15.25
CA ALA A 358 -1.49 3.08 -13.87
C ALA A 358 -2.58 4.01 -13.32
N LEU A 359 -2.97 5.07 -14.05
CA LEU A 359 -3.99 6.01 -13.59
C LEU A 359 -5.40 5.41 -13.66
N TYR A 360 -5.80 4.87 -14.79
CA TYR A 360 -7.10 4.24 -15.02
C TYR A 360 -7.08 3.45 -16.33
N PRO A 361 -7.99 2.46 -16.49
CA PRO A 361 -8.10 1.74 -17.76
C PRO A 361 -8.70 2.61 -18.85
N THR A 362 -8.22 2.43 -20.07
CA THR A 362 -8.84 2.96 -21.28
C THR A 362 -9.16 1.82 -22.23
N ASN A 363 -10.22 1.96 -23.01
CA ASN A 363 -10.52 1.05 -24.10
C ASN A 363 -9.57 1.30 -25.31
N SER A 364 -9.70 0.49 -26.37
CA SER A 364 -8.91 0.62 -27.60
C SER A 364 -9.10 1.97 -28.31
N ALA A 365 -10.20 2.70 -28.02
CA ALA A 365 -10.41 4.06 -28.48
C ALA A 365 -9.75 5.14 -27.56
N GLY A 366 -8.96 4.75 -26.56
CA GLY A 366 -8.28 5.63 -25.61
C GLY A 366 -9.20 6.31 -24.60
N LYS A 367 -10.38 5.75 -24.33
CA LYS A 367 -11.39 6.34 -23.45
C LYS A 367 -11.65 5.47 -22.24
N CYS A 368 -11.75 6.09 -21.06
CA CYS A 368 -12.30 5.47 -19.85
C CYS A 368 -13.78 5.86 -19.74
N LEU A 369 -14.68 4.89 -19.92
CA LEU A 369 -16.12 5.13 -19.95
C LEU A 369 -16.85 4.23 -18.94
N THR A 370 -17.92 4.77 -18.34
CA THR A 370 -18.88 3.97 -17.57
C THR A 370 -19.80 3.19 -18.51
N LYS A 371 -20.57 2.22 -17.99
CA LYS A 371 -21.64 1.51 -18.73
C LYS A 371 -22.62 2.47 -19.46
N SER A 372 -22.82 3.68 -18.93
CA SER A 372 -23.67 4.71 -19.55
C SER A 372 -22.95 5.59 -20.58
N GLY A 373 -21.68 5.32 -20.88
CA GLY A 373 -20.88 6.08 -21.84
C GLY A 373 -20.38 7.44 -21.36
N GLN A 374 -20.47 7.69 -20.05
CA GLN A 374 -19.92 8.91 -19.42
C GLN A 374 -18.44 8.72 -19.05
N THR A 375 -17.73 9.82 -18.73
CA THR A 375 -16.35 9.76 -18.21
C THR A 375 -16.28 8.86 -16.98
N GLY A 376 -15.45 7.82 -17.05
CA GLY A 376 -15.32 6.77 -16.05
C GLY A 376 -14.28 7.05 -14.96
N TYR A 377 -13.74 8.28 -14.87
CA TYR A 377 -12.75 8.63 -13.84
C TYR A 377 -12.90 10.05 -13.32
N ILE A 378 -12.39 10.28 -12.11
CA ILE A 378 -12.29 11.59 -11.47
C ILE A 378 -10.86 11.70 -10.92
N GLN A 379 -10.12 12.73 -11.36
CA GLN A 379 -8.80 13.04 -10.79
C GLN A 379 -9.00 13.64 -9.40
N ARG A 380 -8.23 13.15 -8.42
CA ARG A 380 -8.25 13.63 -7.04
C ARG A 380 -6.99 14.42 -6.73
N ASP A 381 -7.15 15.58 -6.08
CA ASP A 381 -6.01 16.45 -5.73
C ASP A 381 -5.42 16.10 -4.36
N GLY A 382 -6.04 15.17 -3.61
CA GLY A 382 -5.62 14.76 -2.26
C GLY A 382 -6.59 13.77 -1.62
N TYR A 383 -6.36 13.51 -0.35
CA TYR A 383 -7.13 12.54 0.45
C TYR A 383 -8.19 13.19 1.36
N SER A 384 -8.13 14.51 1.57
CA SER A 384 -8.98 15.20 2.53
C SER A 384 -10.25 15.77 1.90
N ASN A 385 -11.39 15.65 2.61
CA ASN A 385 -12.70 16.23 2.27
C ASN A 385 -13.27 15.82 0.90
N VAL A 386 -13.02 14.58 0.47
CA VAL A 386 -13.50 14.09 -0.81
C VAL A 386 -14.64 13.10 -0.59
N SER A 387 -15.83 13.42 -1.13
CA SER A 387 -16.87 12.41 -1.32
C SER A 387 -16.45 11.53 -2.50
N TYR A 388 -16.06 10.29 -2.23
CA TYR A 388 -15.80 9.32 -3.28
C TYR A 388 -17.10 8.88 -3.94
N GLN A 389 -17.04 8.61 -5.24
CA GLN A 389 -18.20 8.17 -6.02
C GLN A 389 -17.99 6.73 -6.48
N PRO A 390 -19.00 5.86 -6.31
CA PRO A 390 -18.99 4.53 -6.93
C PRO A 390 -19.19 4.65 -8.44
N GLY A 391 -18.84 3.60 -9.17
CA GLY A 391 -19.03 3.54 -10.61
C GLY A 391 -18.09 4.43 -11.43
N VAL A 392 -17.03 4.97 -10.82
CA VAL A 392 -15.97 5.73 -11.48
C VAL A 392 -14.63 5.47 -10.79
N TRP A 393 -13.55 5.55 -11.55
CA TRP A 393 -12.19 5.51 -11.00
C TRP A 393 -11.89 6.81 -10.24
N ASN A 394 -11.64 6.71 -8.95
CA ASN A 394 -11.07 7.79 -8.15
C ASN A 394 -9.55 7.71 -8.29
N VAL A 395 -9.00 8.54 -9.18
CA VAL A 395 -7.57 8.54 -9.51
C VAL A 395 -6.83 9.35 -8.47
N MET A 396 -6.08 8.68 -7.61
CA MET A 396 -5.37 9.31 -6.50
C MET A 396 -4.11 10.04 -6.99
N PRO A 397 -3.58 11.01 -6.23
CA PRO A 397 -2.37 11.74 -6.62
C PRO A 397 -1.21 10.77 -6.91
N VAL A 398 -0.48 11.04 -8.01
CA VAL A 398 0.71 10.26 -8.39
C VAL A 398 1.76 10.39 -7.28
N ARG A 399 2.33 9.24 -6.87
CA ARG A 399 3.34 9.19 -5.84
C ARG A 399 4.74 9.14 -6.43
N HIS A 400 5.70 9.74 -5.74
CA HIS A 400 7.11 9.58 -6.09
C HIS A 400 7.63 8.21 -5.62
N TYR A 401 7.04 7.16 -6.17
CA TYR A 401 7.29 5.76 -5.84
C TYR A 401 7.82 5.01 -7.06
N ASP A 402 8.79 4.13 -6.85
CA ASP A 402 9.05 3.04 -7.79
C ASP A 402 8.09 1.87 -7.53
N HIS A 403 8.11 0.89 -8.43
CA HIS A 403 7.18 -0.22 -8.42
C HIS A 403 7.19 -1.03 -7.10
N GLY A 404 8.36 -1.19 -6.49
CA GLY A 404 8.55 -1.92 -5.24
C GLY A 404 8.07 -1.15 -4.01
N ASN A 405 8.00 0.18 -4.07
CA ASN A 405 7.62 1.00 -2.91
C ASN A 405 6.17 0.77 -2.46
N PHE A 406 5.30 0.20 -3.30
CA PHE A 406 3.94 -0.14 -2.91
C PHE A 406 3.84 -1.39 -2.03
N ILE A 407 4.81 -2.29 -2.08
CA ILE A 407 4.74 -3.57 -1.33
C ILE A 407 5.78 -3.70 -0.23
N ALA A 408 6.91 -3.01 -0.35
CA ALA A 408 7.96 -3.09 0.67
C ALA A 408 8.96 -1.95 0.58
N GLY A 409 9.61 -1.70 1.72
CA GLY A 409 10.98 -1.24 1.75
C GLY A 409 11.90 -2.44 1.68
N MET A 410 12.69 -2.57 0.63
CA MET A 410 13.68 -3.65 0.53
C MET A 410 14.84 -3.34 1.47
N PRO A 411 15.19 -4.21 2.44
CA PRO A 411 16.40 -4.06 3.23
C PRO A 411 17.60 -4.58 2.43
N VAL A 412 17.89 -3.96 1.28
CA VAL A 412 19.13 -4.21 0.57
C VAL A 412 20.02 -2.99 0.79
N PRO A 413 21.26 -3.15 1.27
CA PRO A 413 22.19 -2.03 1.44
C PRO A 413 22.25 -1.19 0.15
N ASN A 414 22.08 0.12 0.27
CA ASN A 414 22.08 1.11 -0.82
C ASN A 414 20.86 1.09 -1.79
N LEU A 415 19.73 0.50 -1.40
CA LEU A 415 18.46 0.71 -2.08
C LEU A 415 17.67 1.79 -1.34
N SER A 416 17.10 2.75 -2.08
CA SER A 416 16.11 3.65 -1.50
C SER A 416 14.87 2.82 -1.18
N SER A 417 14.74 2.41 0.06
CA SER A 417 13.60 1.65 0.52
C SER A 417 12.66 2.57 1.28
N GLN A 418 11.40 2.50 0.96
CA GLN A 418 10.38 3.02 1.84
C GLN A 418 10.52 2.31 3.20
N SER A 419 10.50 3.05 4.31
CA SER A 419 10.55 2.43 5.63
C SER A 419 9.30 1.58 5.88
N THR A 420 9.42 0.55 6.70
CA THR A 420 8.25 -0.25 7.15
C THR A 420 7.16 0.65 7.74
N THR A 421 7.55 1.70 8.47
CA THR A 421 6.62 2.67 9.05
C THR A 421 5.87 3.44 7.97
N ALA A 422 6.54 3.95 6.95
CA ALA A 422 5.89 4.67 5.85
C ALA A 422 4.95 3.76 5.05
N LEU A 423 5.36 2.50 4.81
CA LEU A 423 4.49 1.51 4.18
C LEU A 423 3.22 1.25 5.00
N ARG A 424 3.37 1.02 6.31
CA ARG A 424 2.23 0.81 7.23
C ARG A 424 1.29 2.01 7.27
N GLN A 425 1.83 3.23 7.30
CA GLN A 425 1.04 4.46 7.26
C GLN A 425 0.29 4.59 5.94
N PHE A 426 0.95 4.29 4.81
CA PHE A 426 0.29 4.28 3.51
C PHE A 426 -0.92 3.35 3.50
N TYR A 427 -0.78 2.11 3.98
CA TYR A 427 -1.87 1.15 4.01
C TYR A 427 -2.96 1.49 5.02
N LEU A 428 -2.63 2.03 6.18
CA LEU A 428 -3.63 2.52 7.14
C LEU A 428 -4.45 3.68 6.55
N SER A 429 -3.79 4.60 5.84
CA SER A 429 -4.47 5.70 5.14
C SER A 429 -5.37 5.18 4.01
N LEU A 430 -4.87 4.23 3.20
CA LEU A 430 -5.63 3.61 2.13
C LEU A 430 -6.90 2.93 2.66
N ILE A 431 -6.75 2.04 3.66
CA ILE A 431 -7.88 1.29 4.24
C ILE A 431 -8.80 2.21 5.04
N GLY A 432 -8.24 3.21 5.72
CA GLY A 432 -9.00 4.26 6.40
C GLY A 432 -9.94 4.97 5.42
N ASN A 433 -9.46 5.32 4.23
CA ASN A 433 -10.29 5.89 3.17
C ASN A 433 -11.41 4.94 2.74
N LEU A 434 -11.14 3.65 2.57
CA LEU A 434 -12.15 2.64 2.22
C LEU A 434 -13.23 2.51 3.32
N SER A 435 -12.85 2.61 4.59
CA SER A 435 -13.78 2.56 5.72
C SER A 435 -14.68 3.79 5.80
N HIS A 436 -14.21 4.97 5.38
CA HIS A 436 -15.01 6.20 5.33
C HIS A 436 -16.01 6.19 4.17
N VAL A 437 -15.71 5.51 3.09
CA VAL A 437 -16.63 5.31 1.97
C VAL A 437 -17.87 4.51 2.44
N ALA A 438 -17.68 3.50 3.32
CA ALA A 438 -18.76 2.69 3.88
C ALA A 438 -19.75 3.48 4.77
N SER A 439 -19.40 4.71 5.15
CA SER A 439 -20.21 5.58 6.01
C SER A 439 -21.07 6.58 5.24
N ALA A 440 -21.28 6.42 3.94
CA ALA A 440 -22.17 7.29 3.18
C ALA A 440 -23.62 7.15 3.68
N PRO A 441 -24.29 8.25 4.04
CA PRO A 441 -25.42 8.28 4.96
C PRO A 441 -26.72 7.85 4.30
N THR A 442 -27.53 7.14 5.08
CA THR A 442 -28.99 7.01 4.87
C THR A 442 -29.77 8.18 5.49
N THR A 443 -29.16 9.35 5.65
CA THR A 443 -29.84 10.64 5.95
C THR A 443 -28.83 11.79 5.89
N PRO A 444 -29.22 13.03 5.56
CA PRO A 444 -28.32 14.16 5.46
C PRO A 444 -28.01 14.69 6.87
N ASP A 445 -27.02 14.10 7.52
CA ASP A 445 -26.42 14.67 8.71
C ASP A 445 -24.90 14.67 8.57
N GLN A 446 -24.39 15.86 8.36
CA GLN A 446 -23.04 16.39 8.53
C GLN A 446 -21.84 15.48 8.20
N PRO A 447 -20.88 15.92 7.35
CA PRO A 447 -19.60 15.25 7.18
C PRO A 447 -18.95 15.14 8.57
N ALA A 448 -18.33 14.00 8.86
CA ALA A 448 -17.54 13.81 10.07
C ALA A 448 -16.36 14.79 10.06
N GLY A 449 -16.63 16.02 10.41
CA GLY A 449 -15.67 17.06 10.68
C GLY A 449 -14.81 16.65 11.88
N LEU A 450 -13.76 17.40 12.14
CA LEU A 450 -13.04 17.27 13.40
C LEU A 450 -14.03 17.34 14.57
N PRO A 451 -13.84 16.55 15.64
CA PRO A 451 -14.69 16.65 16.82
C PRO A 451 -14.51 17.98 17.58
N PHE A 452 -13.59 18.82 17.10
CA PHE A 452 -13.15 20.04 17.77
C PHE A 452 -13.97 21.24 17.31
N THR A 453 -14.78 21.77 18.19
CA THR A 453 -15.66 22.92 17.90
C THR A 453 -14.88 24.23 17.71
N ASP A 454 -13.62 24.28 18.14
CA ASP A 454 -12.71 25.43 18.02
C ASP A 454 -11.83 25.41 16.75
N VAL A 455 -12.06 24.42 15.84
CA VAL A 455 -11.38 24.30 14.55
C VAL A 455 -12.43 24.34 13.45
N ALA A 456 -12.79 25.55 12.99
CA ALA A 456 -13.75 25.72 11.90
C ALA A 456 -13.16 25.17 10.58
N GLU A 457 -13.99 24.60 9.70
CA GLU A 457 -13.57 24.11 8.39
C GLU A 457 -12.92 25.16 7.51
N SER A 458 -13.32 26.43 7.67
CA SER A 458 -12.72 27.57 6.97
C SER A 458 -11.36 27.99 7.54
N ARG A 459 -10.89 27.36 8.64
CA ARG A 459 -9.58 27.67 9.21
C ARG A 459 -8.48 27.16 8.29
N TRP A 460 -7.50 28.01 8.01
CA TRP A 460 -6.38 27.70 7.12
C TRP A 460 -5.59 26.42 7.52
N SER A 461 -5.59 26.05 8.79
CA SER A 461 -4.91 24.85 9.33
C SER A 461 -5.84 23.62 9.44
N TYR A 462 -7.10 23.72 9.05
CA TYR A 462 -8.09 22.66 9.24
C TYR A 462 -7.68 21.33 8.61
N SER A 463 -7.23 21.36 7.35
CA SER A 463 -6.82 20.16 6.62
C SER A 463 -5.65 19.44 7.30
N TYR A 464 -4.65 20.18 7.76
CA TYR A 464 -3.48 19.63 8.46
C TYR A 464 -3.84 19.04 9.83
N ILE A 465 -4.71 19.73 10.59
CA ILE A 465 -5.20 19.22 11.87
C ILE A 465 -6.02 17.95 11.66
N LYS A 466 -6.88 17.94 10.64
CA LYS A 466 -7.71 16.78 10.30
C LYS A 466 -6.84 15.59 9.88
N GLU A 467 -5.86 15.79 9.02
CA GLU A 467 -4.93 14.75 8.58
C GLU A 467 -4.18 14.12 9.76
N MET A 468 -3.62 14.94 10.65
CA MET A 468 -2.90 14.46 11.83
C MET A 468 -3.84 13.81 12.87
N TYR A 469 -5.08 14.26 12.96
CA TYR A 469 -6.09 13.65 13.83
C TYR A 469 -6.53 12.29 13.29
N ASP A 470 -6.86 12.20 12.01
CA ASP A 470 -7.27 10.96 11.34
C ASP A 470 -6.13 9.90 11.37
N ALA A 471 -4.89 10.36 11.27
CA ALA A 471 -3.69 9.51 11.42
C ALA A 471 -3.40 9.09 12.88
N GLY A 472 -4.17 9.59 13.87
CA GLY A 472 -3.93 9.29 15.28
C GLY A 472 -2.68 9.95 15.90
N VAL A 473 -2.02 10.85 15.15
CA VAL A 473 -0.80 11.56 15.57
C VAL A 473 -1.12 12.58 16.65
N ILE A 474 -2.27 13.25 16.53
CA ILE A 474 -2.73 14.24 17.52
C ILE A 474 -4.04 13.83 18.16
N ASN A 475 -4.27 14.39 19.36
CA ASN A 475 -5.54 14.38 20.05
C ASN A 475 -5.94 15.82 20.42
N GLY A 476 -7.23 16.03 20.70
CA GLY A 476 -7.70 17.27 21.32
C GLY A 476 -7.09 17.50 22.69
N MET A 477 -7.18 18.73 23.17
CA MET A 477 -6.98 19.06 24.59
C MET A 477 -8.11 18.51 25.45
N THR A 478 -9.32 18.43 24.85
CA THR A 478 -10.49 17.74 25.37
C THR A 478 -11.14 16.95 24.24
N ALA A 479 -12.23 16.26 24.51
CA ALA A 479 -12.98 15.55 23.47
C ALA A 479 -13.49 16.48 22.34
N THR A 480 -13.70 17.76 22.62
CA THR A 480 -14.33 18.73 21.70
C THR A 480 -13.50 19.99 21.43
N THR A 481 -12.26 20.08 21.97
CA THR A 481 -11.39 21.25 21.74
C THR A 481 -9.99 20.80 21.35
N PHE A 482 -9.42 21.42 20.33
CA PHE A 482 -8.03 21.21 19.89
C PHE A 482 -7.07 22.27 20.42
N ALA A 483 -7.56 23.50 20.59
CA ALA A 483 -6.78 24.70 20.94
C ALA A 483 -5.68 25.00 19.89
N PRO A 484 -6.02 25.27 18.61
CA PRO A 484 -5.06 25.37 17.52
C PRO A 484 -4.00 26.45 17.72
N ALA A 485 -4.38 27.58 18.31
CA ALA A 485 -3.46 28.71 18.58
C ALA A 485 -2.68 28.57 19.89
N ALA A 486 -2.93 27.54 20.70
CA ALA A 486 -2.17 27.33 21.93
C ALA A 486 -0.74 26.85 21.59
N ASN A 487 0.22 27.29 22.38
CA ASN A 487 1.60 26.83 22.25
C ASN A 487 1.72 25.33 22.59
N VAL A 488 2.52 24.61 21.84
CA VAL A 488 2.80 23.20 22.07
C VAL A 488 3.98 23.05 23.03
N THR A 489 3.88 22.15 24.01
CA THR A 489 5.00 21.85 24.90
C THR A 489 5.98 20.87 24.27
N ARG A 490 7.23 20.81 24.77
CA ARG A 490 8.25 19.86 24.32
C ARG A 490 7.74 18.41 24.42
N ALA A 491 7.10 18.03 25.53
CA ALA A 491 6.54 16.68 25.70
C ALA A 491 5.39 16.39 24.73
N GLN A 492 4.50 17.35 24.47
CA GLN A 492 3.42 17.20 23.49
C GLN A 492 3.99 16.99 22.09
N PHE A 493 4.99 17.76 21.70
CA PHE A 493 5.56 17.64 20.35
C PHE A 493 6.29 16.30 20.15
N VAL A 494 7.07 15.85 21.16
CA VAL A 494 7.70 14.52 21.13
C VAL A 494 6.67 13.40 21.06
N THR A 495 5.54 13.54 21.76
CA THR A 495 4.44 12.56 21.67
C THR A 495 3.85 12.51 20.26
N MET A 496 3.70 13.66 19.59
CA MET A 496 3.28 13.72 18.19
C MET A 496 4.29 13.00 17.28
N ILE A 497 5.59 13.26 17.44
CA ILE A 497 6.66 12.57 16.69
C ILE A 497 6.61 11.05 16.91
N ALA A 498 6.50 10.60 18.15
CA ALA A 498 6.47 9.17 18.46
C ALA A 498 5.23 8.48 17.86
N ARG A 499 4.08 9.15 17.86
CA ARG A 499 2.86 8.65 17.21
C ARG A 499 2.97 8.68 15.68
N LEU A 500 3.60 9.70 15.11
CA LEU A 500 3.92 9.75 13.69
C LEU A 500 4.81 8.56 13.29
N ALA A 501 5.74 8.17 14.15
CA ALA A 501 6.59 7.00 13.99
C ALA A 501 5.88 5.65 14.23
N ASP A 502 4.62 5.65 14.68
CA ASP A 502 3.91 4.45 15.19
C ASP A 502 4.78 3.67 16.21
N ALA A 503 5.44 4.40 17.10
CA ALA A 503 6.47 3.87 18.00
C ALA A 503 5.86 2.94 19.06
N ASP A 504 6.41 1.73 19.19
CA ASP A 504 6.15 0.92 20.37
C ASP A 504 6.92 1.49 21.57
N VAL A 505 6.21 2.20 22.42
CA VAL A 505 6.77 2.85 23.60
C VAL A 505 6.62 2.00 24.87
N SER A 506 6.12 0.77 24.80
CA SER A 506 5.81 -0.08 25.96
C SER A 506 7.04 -0.44 26.79
N GLY A 507 8.23 -0.51 26.17
CA GLY A 507 9.51 -0.79 26.82
C GLY A 507 10.20 0.43 27.48
N TYR A 508 9.64 1.64 27.37
CA TYR A 508 10.33 2.88 27.71
C TYR A 508 9.75 3.59 28.96
N ALA A 509 9.41 2.83 29.99
CA ALA A 509 8.83 3.37 31.23
C ALA A 509 9.76 4.32 31.98
N SER A 510 11.10 4.21 31.82
CA SER A 510 12.11 5.05 32.47
C SER A 510 13.18 5.46 31.44
N GLY A 511 13.87 6.58 31.72
CA GLY A 511 14.87 7.13 30.83
C GLY A 511 15.88 8.03 31.53
N PRO A 512 16.70 8.79 30.78
CA PRO A 512 17.84 9.53 31.31
C PRO A 512 17.46 10.82 32.07
N PHE A 513 16.22 11.32 31.94
CA PHE A 513 15.83 12.63 32.41
C PHE A 513 15.14 12.57 33.79
N ALA A 514 15.71 13.22 34.80
CA ALA A 514 15.20 13.22 36.15
C ALA A 514 13.85 13.96 36.31
N ASP A 515 13.57 14.90 35.41
CA ASP A 515 12.35 15.69 35.36
C ASP A 515 11.23 15.04 34.49
N VAL A 516 11.43 13.77 34.08
CA VAL A 516 10.45 12.94 33.38
C VAL A 516 10.03 11.76 34.26
N PRO A 517 9.11 11.97 35.22
CA PRO A 517 8.68 10.91 36.14
C PRO A 517 8.05 9.74 35.42
N ALA A 518 8.39 8.52 35.81
CA ALA A 518 7.92 7.27 35.16
C ALA A 518 6.38 7.11 35.07
N GLY A 519 5.61 7.78 35.92
CA GLY A 519 4.13 7.75 35.87
C GLY A 519 3.48 8.85 35.02
N SER A 520 4.28 9.76 34.42
CA SER A 520 3.71 10.81 33.58
C SER A 520 3.27 10.25 32.21
N TRP A 521 2.20 10.81 31.66
CA TRP A 521 1.62 10.35 30.39
C TRP A 521 2.60 10.45 29.21
N TYR A 522 3.57 11.35 29.29
CA TYR A 522 4.57 11.59 28.25
C TYR A 522 5.86 10.77 28.45
N ALA A 523 6.08 10.17 29.62
CA ALA A 523 7.35 9.50 29.94
C ALA A 523 7.73 8.42 28.90
N PRO A 524 6.87 7.51 28.48
CA PRO A 524 7.23 6.49 27.49
C PRO A 524 7.68 7.10 26.15
N TYR A 525 7.03 8.16 25.72
CA TYR A 525 7.33 8.83 24.46
C TYR A 525 8.66 9.60 24.50
N VAL A 526 8.90 10.35 25.58
CA VAL A 526 10.16 11.10 25.78
C VAL A 526 11.34 10.14 25.90
N ASN A 527 11.19 9.07 26.68
CA ASN A 527 12.24 8.08 26.88
C ASN A 527 12.57 7.30 25.61
N TRP A 528 11.53 6.94 24.82
CA TRP A 528 11.70 6.36 23.49
C TRP A 528 12.49 7.30 22.56
N ALA A 529 12.09 8.56 22.49
CA ALA A 529 12.73 9.55 21.63
C ALA A 529 14.19 9.83 22.02
N ALA A 530 14.48 9.83 23.33
CA ALA A 530 15.85 9.94 23.84
C ALA A 530 16.71 8.73 23.48
N ALA A 531 16.18 7.51 23.66
CA ALA A 531 16.88 6.27 23.33
C ALA A 531 17.21 6.15 21.83
N ASN A 532 16.39 6.76 20.98
CA ASN A 532 16.56 6.76 19.52
C ASN A 532 17.26 8.02 18.97
N GLY A 533 17.81 8.87 19.85
CA GLY A 533 18.55 10.07 19.46
C GLY A 533 17.71 11.16 18.78
N ILE A 534 16.38 11.06 18.86
CA ILE A 534 15.45 12.05 18.26
C ILE A 534 15.44 13.32 19.11
N VAL A 535 15.54 13.17 20.43
CA VAL A 535 15.59 14.32 21.35
C VAL A 535 16.82 14.27 22.23
N ASN A 536 17.35 15.46 22.50
CA ASN A 536 18.32 15.71 23.56
C ASN A 536 17.64 16.48 24.70
N GLY A 537 18.14 16.35 25.92
CA GLY A 537 17.69 17.16 27.01
C GLY A 537 18.10 18.63 26.84
N THR A 538 17.56 19.50 27.68
CA THR A 538 18.08 20.86 27.92
C THR A 538 19.38 20.84 28.73
N SER A 539 19.61 19.71 29.42
CA SER A 539 20.89 19.32 30.03
C SER A 539 21.05 17.79 29.95
N ALA A 540 22.14 17.25 30.46
CA ALA A 540 22.38 15.80 30.51
C ALA A 540 21.29 15.03 31.31
N THR A 541 20.58 15.68 32.21
CA THR A 541 19.60 15.05 33.12
C THR A 541 18.21 15.70 33.10
N THR A 542 17.98 16.73 32.30
CA THR A 542 16.71 17.46 32.25
C THR A 542 16.20 17.54 30.80
N PHE A 543 14.90 17.37 30.62
CA PHE A 543 14.19 17.46 29.32
C PHE A 543 13.33 18.72 29.21
N ASP A 544 12.86 19.26 30.33
CA ASP A 544 11.89 20.36 30.43
C ASP A 544 10.56 20.07 29.71
N PRO A 545 9.83 19.00 30.10
CA PRO A 545 8.68 18.47 29.32
C PRO A 545 7.53 19.46 29.16
N ASN A 546 7.33 20.34 30.15
CA ASN A 546 6.20 21.28 30.19
C ASN A 546 6.52 22.66 29.60
N THR A 547 7.77 22.93 29.24
CA THR A 547 8.16 24.18 28.57
C THR A 547 7.67 24.18 27.14
N THR A 548 7.18 25.33 26.68
CA THR A 548 6.77 25.51 25.27
C THR A 548 7.99 25.38 24.37
N ILE A 549 7.83 24.62 23.27
CA ILE A 549 8.93 24.38 22.33
C ILE A 549 9.19 25.61 21.47
N SER A 550 10.46 25.96 21.27
CA SER A 550 10.87 26.97 20.31
C SER A 550 10.82 26.40 18.87
N ARG A 551 10.66 27.28 17.87
CA ARG A 551 10.65 26.87 16.47
C ARG A 551 11.95 26.19 16.05
N GLN A 552 13.11 26.67 16.54
CA GLN A 552 14.40 26.03 16.24
C GLN A 552 14.54 24.65 16.93
N ASP A 553 14.04 24.46 18.16
CA ASP A 553 14.09 23.15 18.83
C ASP A 553 13.14 22.17 18.16
N MET A 554 11.97 22.63 17.71
CA MET A 554 11.05 21.84 16.91
C MET A 554 11.73 21.35 15.62
N ALA A 555 12.46 22.23 14.93
CA ALA A 555 13.22 21.86 13.73
C ALA A 555 14.30 20.80 14.03
N VAL A 556 15.02 20.95 15.16
CA VAL A 556 16.04 19.95 15.56
C VAL A 556 15.41 18.58 15.80
N MET A 557 14.29 18.50 16.52
CA MET A 557 13.62 17.22 16.80
C MET A 557 13.10 16.57 15.50
N LEU A 558 12.54 17.35 14.58
CA LEU A 558 12.10 16.85 13.27
C LEU A 558 13.28 16.36 12.43
N TYR A 559 14.36 17.13 12.37
CA TYR A 559 15.54 16.75 11.62
C TYR A 559 16.19 15.48 12.18
N ASN A 560 16.31 15.36 13.50
CA ASN A 560 16.80 14.13 14.13
C ASN A 560 15.89 12.93 13.83
N TYR A 561 14.56 13.14 13.84
CA TYR A 561 13.59 12.13 13.39
C TYR A 561 13.89 11.68 11.96
N THR A 562 14.08 12.62 11.02
CA THR A 562 14.39 12.27 9.63
C THR A 562 15.70 11.50 9.50
N GLN A 563 16.72 11.87 10.28
CA GLN A 563 18.00 11.15 10.28
C GLN A 563 17.87 9.73 10.85
N HIS A 564 17.13 9.58 11.95
CA HIS A 564 16.93 8.27 12.60
C HIS A 564 16.17 7.29 11.69
N PHE A 565 15.13 7.77 11.00
CA PHE A 565 14.30 6.94 10.11
C PHE A 565 14.75 6.93 8.66
N GLY A 566 15.85 7.63 8.32
CA GLY A 566 16.36 7.69 6.96
C GLY A 566 15.42 8.41 5.98
N VAL A 567 14.58 9.34 6.47
CA VAL A 567 13.68 10.13 5.62
C VAL A 567 14.53 11.04 4.73
N GLN A 568 14.41 10.85 3.42
CA GLN A 568 15.12 11.68 2.45
C GLN A 568 14.44 13.03 2.32
N LEU A 569 15.18 14.09 2.64
CA LEU A 569 14.71 15.46 2.51
C LEU A 569 15.08 16.01 1.12
N ASP A 570 14.11 16.58 0.42
CA ASP A 570 14.34 17.31 -0.83
C ASP A 570 15.40 18.41 -0.65
N GLN A 571 16.24 18.61 -1.65
CA GLN A 571 17.28 19.64 -1.63
C GLN A 571 16.97 20.74 -2.67
N LYS A 572 16.00 21.59 -2.35
CA LYS A 572 15.63 22.75 -3.20
C LYS A 572 16.59 23.92 -2.96
N THR A 573 16.80 24.74 -3.98
CA THR A 573 17.44 26.03 -3.80
C THR A 573 16.44 26.99 -3.18
N VAL A 574 16.77 27.51 -1.98
CA VAL A 574 15.92 28.45 -1.24
C VAL A 574 16.71 29.70 -0.87
N THR A 575 16.02 30.81 -0.72
CA THR A 575 16.63 32.03 -0.15
C THR A 575 16.74 31.87 1.36
N ALA A 576 17.91 32.14 1.94
CA ALA A 576 18.09 32.09 3.38
C ALA A 576 17.12 33.01 4.13
N PHE A 577 16.72 32.61 5.34
CA PHE A 577 15.86 33.44 6.17
C PHE A 577 16.55 34.76 6.53
N THR A 578 15.80 35.86 6.61
CA THR A 578 16.32 37.20 6.90
C THR A 578 16.99 37.28 8.29
N ASP A 579 16.61 36.40 9.20
CA ASP A 579 17.14 36.27 10.57
C ASP A 579 17.93 34.96 10.80
N GLU A 580 18.41 34.31 9.73
CA GLU A 580 19.16 33.04 9.84
C GLU A 580 20.38 33.17 10.80
N GLY A 581 21.04 34.34 10.83
CA GLY A 581 22.13 34.60 11.77
C GLY A 581 21.74 34.60 13.24
N SER A 582 20.45 34.62 13.58
CA SER A 582 19.91 34.51 14.92
C SER A 582 19.64 33.07 15.36
N VAL A 583 19.69 32.10 14.42
CA VAL A 583 19.50 30.68 14.73
C VAL A 583 20.68 30.17 15.52
N ALA A 584 20.42 29.47 16.64
CA ALA A 584 21.48 28.87 17.44
C ALA A 584 22.33 27.88 16.64
N ALA A 585 23.64 27.86 16.86
CA ALA A 585 24.58 27.05 16.08
C ALA A 585 24.20 25.56 16.02
N TYR A 586 23.64 24.99 17.11
CA TYR A 586 23.20 23.60 17.15
C TYR A 586 21.97 23.33 16.27
N ALA A 587 21.14 24.34 16.01
CA ALA A 587 19.89 24.20 15.28
C ALA A 587 20.01 24.57 13.77
N LEU A 588 21.04 25.33 13.41
CA LEU A 588 21.20 25.86 12.06
C LEU A 588 21.21 24.77 10.97
N PRO A 589 21.93 23.65 11.11
CA PRO A 589 21.89 22.58 10.10
C PRO A 589 20.48 22.01 9.90
N ALA A 590 19.72 21.82 10.98
CA ALA A 590 18.36 21.29 10.94
C ALA A 590 17.40 22.28 10.23
N VAL A 591 17.48 23.57 10.61
CA VAL A 591 16.65 24.63 10.01
C VAL A 591 16.91 24.72 8.51
N GLN A 592 18.18 24.75 8.09
CA GLN A 592 18.55 24.82 6.68
C GLN A 592 18.11 23.57 5.87
N ALA A 593 18.28 22.36 6.45
CA ALA A 593 17.87 21.12 5.78
C ALA A 593 16.36 21.06 5.56
N LEU A 594 15.57 21.36 6.62
CA LEU A 594 14.11 21.35 6.56
C LEU A 594 13.55 22.50 5.69
N HIS A 595 14.24 23.63 5.62
CA HIS A 595 13.89 24.74 4.72
C HIS A 595 14.09 24.33 3.26
N ARG A 596 15.24 23.75 2.91
CA ARG A 596 15.48 23.22 1.55
C ARG A 596 14.50 22.12 1.16
N ALA A 597 14.03 21.35 2.10
CA ALA A 597 13.02 20.33 1.88
C ALA A 597 11.59 20.91 1.70
N GLY A 598 11.37 22.16 2.08
CA GLY A 598 10.05 22.80 2.07
C GLY A 598 9.17 22.42 3.28
N VAL A 599 9.74 21.74 4.28
CA VAL A 599 9.05 21.40 5.55
C VAL A 599 8.85 22.65 6.40
N ILE A 600 9.81 23.57 6.37
CA ILE A 600 9.75 24.85 7.07
C ILE A 600 9.83 25.99 6.04
N ASN A 601 8.80 26.85 5.99
CA ASN A 601 8.71 27.94 5.01
C ASN A 601 8.89 29.35 5.59
N GLY A 602 9.06 29.49 6.92
CA GLY A 602 9.23 30.80 7.57
C GLY A 602 7.95 31.62 7.68
N MET A 603 8.11 32.91 7.90
CA MET A 603 7.05 33.91 8.03
C MET A 603 6.92 34.75 6.74
N PRO A 604 5.81 35.48 6.53
CA PRO A 604 5.61 36.30 5.33
C PRO A 604 6.66 37.40 5.11
N ASP A 605 7.37 37.81 6.17
CA ASP A 605 8.46 38.78 6.10
C ASP A 605 9.83 38.13 5.78
N GLY A 606 9.85 36.84 5.49
CA GLY A 606 11.05 36.07 5.18
C GLY A 606 11.86 35.65 6.41
N SER A 607 11.38 35.88 7.64
CA SER A 607 12.05 35.47 8.87
C SER A 607 11.66 34.04 9.28
N PHE A 608 12.55 33.37 10.02
CA PHE A 608 12.27 32.07 10.66
C PHE A 608 11.75 32.22 12.09
N GLN A 609 12.19 33.22 12.82
CA GLN A 609 11.89 33.47 14.23
C GLN A 609 12.28 32.29 15.16
N PRO A 610 13.57 31.99 15.29
CA PRO A 610 14.06 30.75 15.91
C PRO A 610 13.60 30.55 17.36
N TYR A 611 13.49 31.62 18.13
CA TYR A 611 13.12 31.60 19.57
C TYR A 611 11.61 31.77 19.81
N ALA A 612 10.82 32.05 18.78
CA ALA A 612 9.35 32.09 18.90
C ALA A 612 8.84 30.69 19.24
N THR A 613 7.76 30.63 20.02
CA THR A 613 7.09 29.36 20.36
C THR A 613 6.21 28.88 19.20
N ALA A 614 6.17 27.57 18.98
CA ALA A 614 5.30 26.96 17.98
C ALA A 614 3.90 26.72 18.56
N THR A 615 2.87 27.00 17.74
CA THR A 615 1.50 26.63 18.10
C THR A 615 1.17 25.18 17.71
N ARG A 616 0.09 24.64 18.29
CA ARG A 616 -0.36 23.27 18.01
C ARG A 616 -0.72 23.06 16.53
N GLU A 617 -1.34 24.06 15.89
CA GLU A 617 -1.62 24.00 14.45
C GLU A 617 -0.35 24.07 13.58
N GLN A 618 0.65 24.87 13.98
CA GLN A 618 1.92 24.90 13.28
C GLN A 618 2.69 23.58 13.39
N ALA A 619 2.59 22.91 14.55
CA ALA A 619 3.15 21.56 14.70
C ALA A 619 2.50 20.56 13.73
N CYS A 620 1.18 20.61 13.52
CA CYS A 620 0.52 19.75 12.54
C CYS A 620 1.06 19.97 11.12
N ILE A 621 1.28 21.22 10.71
CA ILE A 621 1.77 21.53 9.36
C ILE A 621 3.13 20.92 9.09
N VAL A 622 4.07 21.10 10.00
CA VAL A 622 5.45 20.60 9.81
C VAL A 622 5.51 19.08 9.89
N LEU A 623 4.57 18.44 10.62
CA LEU A 623 4.45 16.98 10.66
C LEU A 623 3.80 16.41 9.37
N CYS A 624 2.83 17.11 8.78
CA CYS A 624 2.24 16.75 7.48
C CYS A 624 3.23 16.92 6.33
N ALA A 625 4.22 17.81 6.47
CA ALA A 625 5.19 18.11 5.42
C ALA A 625 6.39 17.13 5.40
N LEU A 626 6.45 16.20 6.36
CA LEU A 626 7.45 15.11 6.41
C LEU A 626 6.96 13.87 5.69
#